data_070ef117e564e3bd155cf8c93936aaac
#
_entry.id   070ef117e564e3bd155cf8c93936aaac
#
_cell.length_a   1.000
_cell.length_b   1.000
_cell.length_c   1.000
_cell.angle_alpha   90.00
_cell.angle_beta   90.00
_cell.angle_gamma   90.00
#
_symmetry.space_group_name_H-M   'P 1'
#
loop_
_entity.id
_entity.type
_entity.pdbx_description
1 polymer ?
#
loop_
_entity_poly.entity_id
_entity_poly.type
_entity_poly.pdbx_seq_one_letter_code
_entity_poly.pdbx_strand_id
1 'polypeptide(L)'
;VVSAIGSRSMTLDDPYLKKHPQIKIYRDYEQMLCDSDIEAVYIALPHKFHKKWILKALDHHVPVLCEKPLVLFAEEVEEVRQKMRETKTLCVEALKTKFNDGYDQLKKDLEKIAPVQKIYANFCSDSLDMPKTCFLFDPQQGGALNDIGSYILGFILGIETSEIVDVKSEQKMVDEINYYFKAEITFADGCLATAEGAIDRKKKRMAIIEGQNGTIEIPDYNRIIDYKIEQKDGVVIHRHFPFDGNDMTKEIEDFIKDVEEGNIESKKHSMDDTKAILTLSAYIASKKKRS
;
A
#
# COMPACT_ATOMS: atom_id res chain seq x y z
N VAL A 1 15.88 -2.59 15.61
CA VAL A 1 16.13 -4.02 15.89
C VAL A 1 14.83 -4.70 16.28
N VAL A 2 14.54 -5.91 15.76
CA VAL A 2 13.39 -6.71 16.22
C VAL A 2 13.71 -7.27 17.60
N SER A 3 13.00 -6.78 18.62
CA SER A 3 13.16 -7.21 20.02
C SER A 3 12.12 -8.25 20.44
N ALA A 4 10.95 -8.24 19.81
CA ALA A 4 9.84 -9.14 20.12
C ALA A 4 9.02 -9.54 18.89
N ILE A 5 8.38 -10.69 18.95
CA ILE A 5 7.39 -11.16 17.97
C ILE A 5 6.13 -11.63 18.71
N GLY A 6 5.01 -11.01 18.37
CA GLY A 6 3.67 -11.48 18.75
C GLY A 6 3.20 -12.54 17.77
N SER A 7 3.05 -13.78 18.15
CA SER A 7 2.56 -14.85 17.27
C SER A 7 1.87 -15.95 18.06
N ARG A 8 0.67 -16.34 17.59
CA ARG A 8 -0.10 -17.45 18.17
C ARG A 8 0.43 -18.81 17.74
N SER A 9 1.08 -18.92 16.58
CA SER A 9 1.49 -20.19 15.95
C SER A 9 3.00 -20.42 15.92
N MET A 10 3.84 -19.37 15.91
CA MET A 10 5.29 -19.50 15.84
C MET A 10 5.82 -20.25 17.08
N THR A 11 6.67 -21.23 16.89
CA THR A 11 7.26 -22.00 17.99
C THR A 11 8.72 -21.63 18.21
N LEU A 12 9.29 -21.98 19.38
CA LEU A 12 10.72 -21.76 19.66
C LEU A 12 11.63 -22.56 18.72
N ASP A 13 11.08 -23.59 18.05
CA ASP A 13 11.80 -24.37 17.05
C ASP A 13 11.87 -23.70 15.68
N ASP A 14 11.21 -22.54 15.49
CA ASP A 14 11.27 -21.79 14.24
C ASP A 14 12.73 -21.45 13.88
N PRO A 15 13.14 -21.70 12.62
CA PRO A 15 14.52 -21.46 12.17
C PRO A 15 14.97 -19.99 12.34
N TYR A 16 14.05 -19.05 12.23
CA TYR A 16 14.36 -17.62 12.44
C TYR A 16 14.68 -17.35 13.91
N LEU A 17 13.86 -17.86 14.84
CA LEU A 17 14.09 -17.69 16.29
C LEU A 17 15.35 -18.40 16.76
N LYS A 18 15.68 -19.57 16.22
CA LYS A 18 16.95 -20.25 16.50
C LYS A 18 18.18 -19.42 16.13
N LYS A 19 18.07 -18.60 15.07
CA LYS A 19 19.13 -17.65 14.66
C LYS A 19 19.12 -16.36 15.49
N HIS A 20 18.01 -16.04 16.13
CA HIS A 20 17.79 -14.81 16.88
C HIS A 20 17.24 -15.10 18.29
N PRO A 21 17.99 -15.80 19.16
CA PRO A 21 17.50 -16.28 20.45
C PRO A 21 17.17 -15.15 21.44
N GLN A 22 17.60 -13.93 21.16
CA GLN A 22 17.32 -12.74 21.97
C GLN A 22 15.89 -12.21 21.75
N ILE A 23 15.18 -12.65 20.71
CA ILE A 23 13.81 -12.17 20.42
C ILE A 23 12.82 -12.79 21.40
N LYS A 24 12.08 -11.95 22.11
CA LYS A 24 10.98 -12.37 22.99
C LYS A 24 9.77 -12.80 22.15
N ILE A 25 9.09 -13.89 22.56
CA ILE A 25 7.85 -14.37 21.92
C ILE A 25 6.67 -14.13 22.83
N TYR A 26 5.66 -13.43 22.33
CA TYR A 26 4.39 -13.19 23.00
C TYR A 26 3.27 -13.99 22.33
N ARG A 27 2.48 -14.71 23.14
CA ARG A 27 1.28 -15.42 22.71
C ARG A 27 0.05 -14.53 22.76
N ASP A 28 0.10 -13.52 23.61
CA ASP A 28 -0.88 -12.48 23.78
C ASP A 28 -0.28 -11.14 23.28
N TYR A 29 -0.89 -10.58 22.27
CA TYR A 29 -0.43 -9.32 21.68
C TYR A 29 -0.61 -8.14 22.64
N GLU A 30 -1.61 -8.18 23.53
CA GLU A 30 -1.84 -7.12 24.50
C GLU A 30 -0.74 -7.13 25.59
N GLN A 31 -0.29 -8.31 26.01
CA GLN A 31 0.87 -8.42 26.89
C GLN A 31 2.14 -7.86 26.23
N MET A 32 2.30 -8.06 24.92
CA MET A 32 3.42 -7.46 24.19
C MET A 32 3.35 -5.93 24.21
N LEU A 33 2.17 -5.35 23.98
CA LEU A 33 1.97 -3.89 23.99
C LEU A 33 2.18 -3.26 25.38
N CYS A 34 2.04 -4.04 26.46
CA CYS A 34 2.32 -3.59 27.83
C CYS A 34 3.80 -3.65 28.20
N ASP A 35 4.67 -4.29 27.41
CA ASP A 35 6.10 -4.37 27.70
C ASP A 35 6.77 -3.03 27.36
N SER A 36 7.42 -2.43 28.37
CA SER A 36 8.11 -1.13 28.23
C SER A 36 9.29 -1.14 27.26
N ASP A 37 9.77 -2.33 26.87
CA ASP A 37 10.85 -2.49 25.90
C ASP A 37 10.33 -2.39 24.43
N ILE A 38 9.03 -2.28 24.22
CA ILE A 38 8.42 -2.14 22.89
C ILE A 38 8.26 -0.65 22.55
N GLU A 39 9.12 -0.16 21.69
CA GLU A 39 9.15 1.24 21.25
C GLU A 39 8.21 1.50 20.06
N ALA A 40 7.94 0.50 19.24
CA ALA A 40 7.03 0.55 18.10
C ALA A 40 6.59 -0.86 17.68
N VAL A 41 5.49 -0.97 16.92
CA VAL A 41 5.03 -2.26 16.40
C VAL A 41 4.85 -2.20 14.88
N TYR A 42 5.24 -3.31 14.24
CA TYR A 42 4.89 -3.61 12.85
C TYR A 42 3.74 -4.62 12.83
N ILE A 43 2.58 -4.22 12.30
CA ILE A 43 1.39 -5.07 12.22
C ILE A 43 1.32 -5.72 10.84
N ALA A 44 1.54 -7.04 10.78
CA ALA A 44 1.45 -7.88 9.59
C ALA A 44 0.43 -9.02 9.80
N LEU A 45 -0.76 -8.65 10.22
CA LEU A 45 -1.89 -9.56 10.45
C LEU A 45 -2.79 -9.62 9.20
N PRO A 46 -3.75 -10.58 9.09
CA PRO A 46 -4.81 -10.47 8.11
C PRO A 46 -5.61 -9.18 8.27
N HIS A 47 -5.99 -8.55 7.17
CA HIS A 47 -6.51 -7.18 7.07
C HIS A 47 -7.61 -6.85 8.08
N LYS A 48 -8.56 -7.78 8.31
CA LYS A 48 -9.69 -7.59 9.26
C LYS A 48 -9.26 -7.40 10.71
N PHE A 49 -7.99 -7.66 11.05
CA PHE A 49 -7.47 -7.48 12.41
C PHE A 49 -6.67 -6.18 12.57
N HIS A 50 -6.33 -5.49 11.47
CA HIS A 50 -5.49 -4.29 11.50
C HIS A 50 -6.09 -3.23 12.41
N LYS A 51 -7.31 -2.73 12.13
CA LYS A 51 -7.97 -1.69 12.93
C LYS A 51 -7.93 -1.99 14.42
N LYS A 52 -8.32 -3.22 14.82
CA LYS A 52 -8.36 -3.61 16.22
C LYS A 52 -7.00 -3.42 16.89
N TRP A 53 -5.94 -3.91 16.24
CA TRP A 53 -4.61 -3.89 16.86
C TRP A 53 -3.91 -2.54 16.71
N ILE A 54 -4.24 -1.76 15.68
CA ILE A 54 -3.84 -0.36 15.59
C ILE A 54 -4.39 0.42 16.79
N LEU A 55 -5.71 0.39 17.02
CA LEU A 55 -6.34 1.13 18.11
C LEU A 55 -5.78 0.73 19.47
N LYS A 56 -5.54 -0.58 19.70
CA LYS A 56 -4.93 -1.05 20.95
C LYS A 56 -3.49 -0.57 21.11
N ALA A 57 -2.66 -0.61 20.08
CA ALA A 57 -1.29 -0.10 20.16
C ALA A 57 -1.28 1.40 20.46
N LEU A 58 -2.15 2.18 19.81
CA LEU A 58 -2.29 3.61 20.08
C LEU A 58 -2.79 3.89 21.50
N ASP A 59 -3.71 3.08 22.07
CA ASP A 59 -4.13 3.18 23.47
C ASP A 59 -2.96 2.96 24.47
N HIS A 60 -1.97 2.15 24.08
CA HIS A 60 -0.73 1.93 24.84
C HIS A 60 0.37 2.95 24.48
N HIS A 61 0.09 3.97 23.67
CA HIS A 61 1.08 4.94 23.17
C HIS A 61 2.25 4.30 22.40
N VAL A 62 2.01 3.16 21.74
CA VAL A 62 3.00 2.45 20.92
C VAL A 62 2.80 2.84 19.46
N PRO A 63 3.79 3.49 18.80
CA PRO A 63 3.74 3.83 17.37
C PRO A 63 3.54 2.60 16.49
N VAL A 64 2.79 2.77 15.40
CA VAL A 64 2.36 1.68 14.52
C VAL A 64 2.80 1.89 13.10
N LEU A 65 3.52 0.92 12.53
CA LEU A 65 3.63 0.69 11.10
C LEU A 65 2.74 -0.50 10.75
N CYS A 66 1.72 -0.33 9.94
CA CYS A 66 0.76 -1.39 9.63
C CYS A 66 0.74 -1.72 8.15
N GLU A 67 0.76 -3.01 7.82
CA GLU A 67 0.60 -3.48 6.44
C GLU A 67 -0.65 -2.91 5.76
N LYS A 68 -0.53 -2.76 4.46
CA LYS A 68 -1.64 -2.33 3.59
C LYS A 68 -2.67 -3.49 3.40
N PRO A 69 -3.95 -3.16 3.18
CA PRO A 69 -4.54 -1.86 3.47
C PRO A 69 -4.55 -1.61 4.97
N LEU A 70 -4.34 -0.36 5.39
CA LEU A 70 -4.32 0.02 6.80
C LEU A 70 -5.56 -0.49 7.54
N VAL A 71 -6.72 -0.25 6.92
CA VAL A 71 -8.05 -0.71 7.35
C VAL A 71 -8.85 -1.12 6.12
N LEU A 72 -10.05 -1.69 6.30
CA LEU A 72 -10.86 -2.17 5.18
C LEU A 72 -11.82 -1.10 4.60
N PHE A 73 -12.23 -0.12 5.41
CA PHE A 73 -13.23 0.86 5.04
C PHE A 73 -12.72 2.28 5.28
N ALA A 74 -13.07 3.22 4.38
CA ALA A 74 -12.59 4.60 4.45
C ALA A 74 -13.03 5.34 5.73
N GLU A 75 -14.19 5.02 6.28
CA GLU A 75 -14.69 5.58 7.56
C GLU A 75 -13.84 5.14 8.75
N GLU A 76 -13.22 3.97 8.71
CA GLU A 76 -12.35 3.46 9.78
C GLU A 76 -11.03 4.26 9.88
N VAL A 77 -10.62 4.93 8.80
CA VAL A 77 -9.45 5.82 8.82
C VAL A 77 -9.64 6.98 9.80
N GLU A 78 -10.86 7.52 9.88
CA GLU A 78 -11.15 8.62 10.82
C GLU A 78 -11.10 8.17 12.28
N GLU A 79 -11.50 6.94 12.58
CA GLU A 79 -11.37 6.39 13.92
C GLU A 79 -9.89 6.24 14.32
N VAL A 80 -9.05 5.74 13.40
CA VAL A 80 -7.59 5.66 13.62
C VAL A 80 -7.00 7.05 13.80
N ARG A 81 -7.33 8.00 12.90
CA ARG A 81 -6.85 9.39 12.95
C ARG A 81 -7.23 10.08 14.26
N GLN A 82 -8.47 9.90 14.71
CA GLN A 82 -8.93 10.44 15.98
C GLN A 82 -8.10 9.89 17.14
N LYS A 83 -7.86 8.56 17.17
CA LYS A 83 -7.06 7.91 18.19
C LYS A 83 -5.60 8.41 18.17
N MET A 84 -4.99 8.56 17.01
CA MET A 84 -3.64 9.15 16.86
C MET A 84 -3.56 10.54 17.51
N ARG A 85 -4.58 11.40 17.30
CA ARG A 85 -4.64 12.75 17.89
C ARG A 85 -4.83 12.71 19.40
N GLU A 86 -5.70 11.84 19.89
CA GLU A 86 -5.98 11.66 21.34
C GLU A 86 -4.74 11.19 22.09
N THR A 87 -4.02 10.21 21.54
CA THR A 87 -2.85 9.60 22.17
C THR A 87 -1.54 10.29 21.79
N LYS A 88 -1.56 11.18 20.78
CA LYS A 88 -0.37 11.81 20.17
C LYS A 88 0.65 10.76 19.68
N THR A 89 0.16 9.67 19.12
CA THR A 89 0.97 8.53 18.70
C THR A 89 0.85 8.31 17.20
N LEU A 90 1.98 8.06 16.55
CA LEU A 90 2.08 7.85 15.10
C LEU A 90 1.46 6.53 14.66
N CYS A 91 0.70 6.55 13.58
CA CYS A 91 0.31 5.36 12.81
C CYS A 91 0.54 5.61 11.32
N VAL A 92 1.20 4.67 10.64
CA VAL A 92 1.53 4.75 9.21
C VAL A 92 1.11 3.49 8.50
N GLU A 93 0.49 3.63 7.32
CA GLU A 93 0.26 2.52 6.39
C GLU A 93 1.55 2.17 5.67
N ALA A 94 1.96 0.89 5.73
CA ALA A 94 3.14 0.37 5.04
C ALA A 94 2.85 0.19 3.53
N LEU A 95 2.66 1.30 2.82
CA LEU A 95 2.53 1.32 1.36
C LEU A 95 3.90 1.66 0.75
N LYS A 96 4.80 0.70 0.78
CA LYS A 96 6.23 0.82 0.43
C LYS A 96 6.55 1.61 -0.85
N THR A 97 5.65 1.64 -1.83
CA THR A 97 5.79 2.44 -3.05
C THR A 97 6.02 3.92 -2.73
N LYS A 98 5.36 4.44 -1.69
CA LYS A 98 5.42 5.87 -1.30
C LYS A 98 6.75 6.27 -0.65
N PHE A 99 7.49 5.29 -0.12
CA PHE A 99 8.74 5.51 0.61
C PHE A 99 9.99 5.25 -0.26
N ASN A 100 9.79 4.90 -1.52
CA ASN A 100 10.86 4.51 -2.44
C ASN A 100 11.53 5.74 -3.08
N ASP A 101 12.87 5.79 -3.11
CA ASP A 101 13.63 6.89 -3.73
C ASP A 101 13.31 7.06 -5.23
N GLY A 102 13.06 5.95 -5.93
CA GLY A 102 12.62 5.97 -7.33
C GLY A 102 11.25 6.64 -7.50
N TYR A 103 10.35 6.50 -6.52
CA TYR A 103 9.06 7.18 -6.52
C TYR A 103 9.20 8.68 -6.29
N ASP A 104 10.06 9.10 -5.37
CA ASP A 104 10.35 10.52 -5.12
C ASP A 104 10.95 11.20 -6.35
N GLN A 105 11.86 10.52 -7.05
CA GLN A 105 12.42 11.04 -8.29
C GLN A 105 11.41 11.01 -9.45
N LEU A 106 10.57 9.99 -9.54
CA LEU A 106 9.50 9.91 -10.52
C LEU A 106 8.58 11.13 -10.46
N LYS A 107 8.17 11.53 -9.25
CA LYS A 107 7.34 12.74 -9.07
C LYS A 107 7.97 14.00 -9.64
N LYS A 108 9.28 14.16 -9.51
CA LYS A 108 10.05 15.27 -10.10
C LYS A 108 10.15 15.15 -11.62
N ASP A 109 10.33 13.93 -12.11
CA ASP A 109 10.49 13.66 -13.54
C ASP A 109 9.17 13.78 -14.34
N LEU A 110 8.00 13.84 -13.67
CA LEU A 110 6.70 14.12 -14.34
C LEU A 110 6.72 15.46 -15.09
N GLU A 111 7.46 16.45 -14.62
CA GLU A 111 7.60 17.76 -15.28
C GLU A 111 8.16 17.63 -16.70
N LYS A 112 8.97 16.59 -16.98
CA LYS A 112 9.58 16.34 -18.29
C LYS A 112 8.59 15.91 -19.36
N ILE A 113 7.45 15.38 -18.94
CA ILE A 113 6.40 14.89 -19.85
C ILE A 113 5.10 15.68 -19.73
N ALA A 114 5.01 16.60 -18.76
CA ALA A 114 3.80 17.35 -18.39
C ALA A 114 3.14 18.10 -19.56
N PRO A 115 1.82 18.38 -19.49
CA PRO A 115 0.89 17.82 -18.52
C PRO A 115 0.65 16.31 -18.73
N VAL A 116 0.36 15.59 -17.64
CA VAL A 116 -0.02 14.16 -17.72
C VAL A 116 -1.40 14.04 -18.35
N GLN A 117 -1.54 13.09 -19.26
CA GLN A 117 -2.78 12.87 -20.02
C GLN A 117 -3.39 11.49 -19.75
N LYS A 118 -2.53 10.47 -19.60
CA LYS A 118 -3.00 9.12 -19.29
C LYS A 118 -2.07 8.43 -18.31
N ILE A 119 -2.67 7.59 -17.48
CA ILE A 119 -1.95 6.71 -16.55
C ILE A 119 -2.51 5.29 -16.72
N TYR A 120 -1.65 4.33 -16.93
CA TYR A 120 -1.98 2.91 -16.84
C TYR A 120 -1.16 2.29 -15.72
N ALA A 121 -1.81 1.55 -14.82
CA ALA A 121 -1.11 0.75 -13.81
C ALA A 121 -1.79 -0.60 -13.65
N ASN A 122 -1.00 -1.69 -13.68
CA ASN A 122 -1.51 -3.03 -13.46
C ASN A 122 -0.72 -3.77 -12.37
N PHE A 123 -1.44 -4.64 -11.67
CA PHE A 123 -0.87 -5.64 -10.81
C PHE A 123 -1.72 -6.92 -10.92
N CYS A 124 -1.30 -7.84 -11.78
CA CYS A 124 -1.99 -9.10 -11.99
C CYS A 124 -1.05 -10.24 -11.62
N SER A 125 -1.46 -11.04 -10.63
CA SER A 125 -0.76 -12.26 -10.21
C SER A 125 -1.73 -13.44 -10.28
N ASP A 126 -1.23 -14.62 -10.61
CA ASP A 126 -1.98 -15.85 -10.44
C ASP A 126 -1.67 -16.42 -9.06
N SER A 127 -2.66 -16.37 -8.18
CA SER A 127 -2.56 -16.82 -6.79
C SER A 127 -3.55 -17.95 -6.50
N LEU A 128 -4.14 -18.56 -7.54
CA LEU A 128 -5.18 -19.59 -7.37
C LEU A 128 -4.66 -20.89 -6.72
N ASP A 129 -3.34 -21.13 -6.79
CA ASP A 129 -2.68 -22.27 -6.15
C ASP A 129 -2.51 -22.10 -4.63
N MET A 130 -2.74 -20.89 -4.08
CA MET A 130 -2.69 -20.68 -2.65
C MET A 130 -3.83 -21.43 -1.92
N PRO A 131 -3.60 -21.86 -0.66
CA PRO A 131 -4.65 -22.51 0.13
C PRO A 131 -5.91 -21.65 0.23
N LYS A 132 -7.08 -22.23 0.05
CA LYS A 132 -8.36 -21.50 0.14
C LYS A 132 -8.67 -20.95 1.53
N THR A 133 -7.91 -21.36 2.54
CA THR A 133 -7.92 -20.78 3.90
C THR A 133 -7.10 -19.51 4.03
N CYS A 134 -6.36 -19.11 2.97
CA CYS A 134 -5.62 -17.85 2.94
C CYS A 134 -6.60 -16.65 2.97
N PHE A 135 -6.20 -15.58 3.65
CA PHE A 135 -6.99 -14.33 3.74
C PHE A 135 -7.42 -13.77 2.38
N LEU A 136 -6.63 -14.05 1.33
CA LEU A 136 -6.91 -13.62 -0.04
C LEU A 136 -8.26 -14.14 -0.57
N PHE A 137 -8.70 -15.30 -0.08
CA PHE A 137 -9.98 -15.94 -0.43
C PHE A 137 -11.07 -15.77 0.64
N ASP A 138 -10.90 -14.84 1.55
CA ASP A 138 -11.91 -14.46 2.53
C ASP A 138 -12.78 -13.31 1.95
N PRO A 139 -14.11 -13.50 1.75
CA PRO A 139 -14.99 -12.48 1.17
C PRO A 139 -14.99 -11.16 1.93
N GLN A 140 -14.65 -11.17 3.23
CA GLN A 140 -14.67 -9.97 4.08
C GLN A 140 -13.42 -9.09 3.92
N GLN A 141 -12.30 -9.63 3.43
CA GLN A 141 -11.03 -8.91 3.44
C GLN A 141 -10.13 -9.20 2.23
N GLY A 142 -10.43 -10.23 1.45
CA GLY A 142 -9.59 -10.70 0.36
C GLY A 142 -9.96 -10.11 -1.00
N GLY A 143 -9.41 -10.73 -2.03
CA GLY A 143 -9.62 -10.37 -3.42
C GLY A 143 -8.64 -9.32 -3.95
N ALA A 144 -8.64 -9.17 -5.27
CA ALA A 144 -7.69 -8.31 -5.98
C ALA A 144 -7.78 -6.84 -5.55
N LEU A 145 -9.00 -6.33 -5.38
CA LEU A 145 -9.20 -4.91 -5.06
C LEU A 145 -8.72 -4.57 -3.65
N ASN A 146 -8.97 -5.44 -2.66
CA ASN A 146 -8.54 -5.22 -1.29
C ASN A 146 -7.03 -5.47 -1.09
N ASP A 147 -6.46 -6.50 -1.72
CA ASP A 147 -5.06 -6.85 -1.49
C ASP A 147 -4.09 -6.01 -2.34
N ILE A 148 -4.31 -5.98 -3.66
CA ILE A 148 -3.39 -5.32 -4.59
C ILE A 148 -3.87 -3.95 -5.08
N GLY A 149 -5.14 -3.63 -4.85
CA GLY A 149 -5.72 -2.33 -5.20
C GLY A 149 -4.99 -1.16 -4.55
N SER A 150 -4.54 -1.29 -3.28
CA SER A 150 -3.79 -0.23 -2.60
C SER A 150 -2.55 0.21 -3.37
N TYR A 151 -1.80 -0.73 -3.98
CA TYR A 151 -0.63 -0.38 -4.80
C TYR A 151 -1.02 0.37 -6.06
N ILE A 152 -2.04 -0.11 -6.78
CA ILE A 152 -2.47 0.46 -8.06
C ILE A 152 -3.08 1.84 -7.85
N LEU A 153 -4.06 1.94 -6.95
CA LEU A 153 -4.79 3.17 -6.69
C LEU A 153 -3.91 4.20 -5.98
N GLY A 154 -3.08 3.76 -5.02
CA GLY A 154 -2.11 4.62 -4.36
C GLY A 154 -1.06 5.18 -5.31
N PHE A 155 -0.63 4.42 -6.32
CA PHE A 155 0.26 4.93 -7.37
C PHE A 155 -0.45 5.99 -8.21
N ILE A 156 -1.64 5.70 -8.75
CA ILE A 156 -2.42 6.62 -9.62
C ILE A 156 -2.71 7.93 -8.88
N LEU A 157 -3.27 7.86 -7.66
CA LEU A 157 -3.59 9.03 -6.84
C LEU A 157 -2.36 9.83 -6.38
N GLY A 158 -1.19 9.21 -6.39
CA GLY A 158 0.05 9.92 -6.08
C GLY A 158 0.68 10.62 -7.29
N ILE A 159 0.26 10.29 -8.51
CA ILE A 159 0.69 10.93 -9.77
C ILE A 159 -0.31 12.01 -10.18
N GLU A 160 -1.62 11.72 -10.08
CA GLU A 160 -2.71 12.62 -10.44
C GLU A 160 -3.53 12.98 -9.20
N THR A 161 -3.66 14.28 -8.95
CA THR A 161 -4.27 14.81 -7.71
C THR A 161 -5.53 15.64 -7.95
N SER A 162 -5.94 15.84 -9.21
CA SER A 162 -7.18 16.54 -9.51
C SER A 162 -8.40 15.69 -9.12
N GLU A 163 -9.55 16.32 -9.01
CA GLU A 163 -10.79 15.68 -8.60
C GLU A 163 -11.20 14.56 -9.58
N ILE A 164 -11.66 13.43 -9.06
CA ILE A 164 -12.22 12.34 -9.85
C ILE A 164 -13.66 12.69 -10.23
N VAL A 165 -13.95 12.76 -11.53
CA VAL A 165 -15.29 13.12 -12.05
C VAL A 165 -16.10 11.92 -12.52
N ASP A 166 -15.45 10.84 -12.97
CA ASP A 166 -16.15 9.60 -13.37
C ASP A 166 -15.27 8.36 -13.12
N VAL A 167 -15.92 7.24 -12.83
CA VAL A 167 -15.29 5.92 -12.72
C VAL A 167 -16.19 4.88 -13.35
N LYS A 168 -15.63 4.13 -14.30
CA LYS A 168 -16.23 2.92 -14.88
C LYS A 168 -15.44 1.71 -14.44
N SER A 169 -16.09 0.61 -14.09
CA SER A 169 -15.37 -0.60 -13.72
C SER A 169 -15.99 -1.87 -14.34
N GLU A 170 -15.10 -2.80 -14.64
CA GLU A 170 -15.39 -4.19 -14.98
C GLU A 170 -14.80 -5.06 -13.89
N GLN A 171 -15.56 -6.04 -13.40
CA GLN A 171 -15.14 -6.90 -12.30
C GLN A 171 -15.53 -8.34 -12.54
N LYS A 172 -14.66 -9.27 -12.11
CA LYS A 172 -14.97 -10.69 -12.02
C LYS A 172 -15.05 -11.10 -10.55
N MET A 173 -16.24 -11.48 -10.12
CA MET A 173 -16.49 -11.97 -8.77
C MET A 173 -16.62 -13.50 -8.78
N VAL A 174 -16.01 -14.17 -7.81
CA VAL A 174 -16.17 -15.61 -7.54
C VAL A 174 -16.40 -15.76 -6.04
N ASP A 175 -17.52 -16.36 -5.64
CA ASP A 175 -17.89 -16.56 -4.23
C ASP A 175 -17.77 -15.27 -3.40
N GLU A 176 -18.30 -14.15 -3.92
CA GLU A 176 -18.24 -12.80 -3.34
C GLU A 176 -16.82 -12.16 -3.26
N ILE A 177 -15.80 -12.84 -3.76
CA ILE A 177 -14.43 -12.37 -3.79
C ILE A 177 -14.13 -11.73 -5.14
N ASN A 178 -13.52 -10.56 -5.13
CA ASN A 178 -13.06 -9.88 -6.34
C ASN A 178 -11.80 -10.55 -6.89
N TYR A 179 -11.92 -11.34 -7.97
CA TYR A 179 -10.77 -12.01 -8.59
C TYR A 179 -10.06 -11.12 -9.62
N TYR A 180 -10.80 -10.18 -10.21
CA TYR A 180 -10.30 -9.24 -11.19
C TYR A 180 -11.09 -7.96 -11.15
N PHE A 181 -10.40 -6.85 -11.34
CA PHE A 181 -11.02 -5.57 -11.67
C PHE A 181 -10.21 -4.82 -12.72
N LYS A 182 -10.92 -4.05 -13.53
CA LYS A 182 -10.37 -2.99 -14.37
C LYS A 182 -11.24 -1.77 -14.19
N ALA A 183 -10.62 -0.64 -13.83
CA ALA A 183 -11.31 0.62 -13.64
C ALA A 183 -10.74 1.69 -14.59
N GLU A 184 -11.61 2.44 -15.24
CA GLU A 184 -11.29 3.64 -15.99
C GLU A 184 -11.73 4.83 -15.16
N ILE A 185 -10.79 5.71 -14.83
CA ILE A 185 -10.95 6.85 -13.93
C ILE A 185 -10.72 8.11 -14.75
N THR A 186 -11.68 9.03 -14.72
CA THR A 186 -11.57 10.33 -15.38
C THR A 186 -11.39 11.41 -14.33
N PHE A 187 -10.36 12.23 -14.51
CA PHE A 187 -10.06 13.36 -13.64
C PHE A 187 -10.56 14.69 -14.24
N ALA A 188 -10.77 15.70 -13.38
CA ALA A 188 -11.35 16.98 -13.75
C ALA A 188 -10.49 17.80 -14.72
N ASP A 189 -9.18 17.60 -14.70
CA ASP A 189 -8.24 18.22 -15.65
C ASP A 189 -8.20 17.52 -17.02
N GLY A 190 -8.95 16.42 -17.18
CA GLY A 190 -9.03 15.62 -18.40
C GLY A 190 -8.06 14.43 -18.44
N CYS A 191 -7.23 14.23 -17.44
CA CYS A 191 -6.40 13.02 -17.33
C CYS A 191 -7.27 11.77 -17.21
N LEU A 192 -6.85 10.68 -17.86
CA LEU A 192 -7.53 9.37 -17.85
C LEU A 192 -6.61 8.34 -17.21
N ALA A 193 -7.08 7.65 -16.17
CA ALA A 193 -6.31 6.55 -15.62
C ALA A 193 -7.01 5.20 -15.80
N THR A 194 -6.21 4.16 -16.04
CA THR A 194 -6.66 2.77 -16.06
C THR A 194 -5.94 2.00 -14.96
N ALA A 195 -6.73 1.51 -14.01
CA ALA A 195 -6.29 0.62 -12.94
C ALA A 195 -6.69 -0.82 -13.27
N GLU A 196 -5.77 -1.78 -13.24
CA GLU A 196 -6.08 -3.18 -13.51
C GLU A 196 -5.43 -4.10 -12.48
N GLY A 197 -6.24 -4.92 -11.79
CA GLY A 197 -5.79 -5.84 -10.76
C GLY A 197 -6.41 -7.23 -10.91
N ALA A 198 -5.63 -8.29 -10.63
CA ALA A 198 -6.10 -9.67 -10.68
C ALA A 198 -5.36 -10.58 -9.72
N ILE A 199 -6.07 -11.61 -9.20
CA ILE A 199 -5.51 -12.74 -8.46
C ILE A 199 -5.66 -14.07 -9.21
N ASP A 200 -6.25 -14.05 -10.43
CA ASP A 200 -6.57 -15.24 -11.23
C ASP A 200 -5.82 -15.28 -12.57
N ARG A 201 -4.90 -14.37 -12.80
CA ARG A 201 -4.12 -14.30 -14.04
C ARG A 201 -2.82 -13.52 -13.84
N LYS A 202 -1.81 -13.85 -14.63
CA LYS A 202 -0.51 -13.19 -14.59
C LYS A 202 -0.36 -12.22 -15.77
N LYS A 203 0.07 -10.98 -15.49
CA LYS A 203 0.57 -10.00 -16.45
C LYS A 203 1.90 -9.45 -15.97
N LYS A 204 2.73 -8.93 -16.89
CA LYS A 204 3.91 -8.15 -16.50
C LYS A 204 3.43 -6.92 -15.73
N ARG A 205 3.89 -6.78 -14.47
CA ARG A 205 3.55 -5.63 -13.65
C ARG A 205 4.25 -4.41 -14.19
N MET A 206 3.48 -3.36 -14.47
CA MET A 206 4.03 -2.10 -14.95
C MET A 206 3.07 -0.94 -14.74
N ALA A 207 3.63 0.27 -14.72
CA ALA A 207 2.88 1.48 -14.96
C ALA A 207 3.43 2.22 -16.17
N ILE A 208 2.54 2.92 -16.88
CA ILE A 208 2.85 3.79 -18.03
C ILE A 208 2.17 5.13 -17.77
N ILE A 209 2.94 6.21 -17.86
CA ILE A 209 2.43 7.57 -17.73
C ILE A 209 2.67 8.28 -19.07
N GLU A 210 1.60 8.62 -19.77
CA GLU A 210 1.66 9.39 -21.02
C GLU A 210 1.37 10.85 -20.73
N GLY A 211 2.27 11.71 -21.10
CA GLY A 211 2.10 13.15 -21.03
C GLY A 211 2.12 13.81 -22.41
N GLN A 212 1.88 15.11 -22.42
CA GLN A 212 1.93 15.90 -23.67
C GLN A 212 3.31 15.84 -24.31
N ASN A 213 4.39 15.78 -23.53
CA ASN A 213 5.78 15.89 -24.00
C ASN A 213 6.57 14.58 -23.94
N GLY A 214 5.96 13.46 -23.61
CA GLY A 214 6.65 12.17 -23.56
C GLY A 214 5.90 11.10 -22.78
N THR A 215 6.61 9.99 -22.52
CA THR A 215 6.07 8.83 -21.81
C THR A 215 7.07 8.35 -20.77
N ILE A 216 6.60 7.88 -19.64
CA ILE A 216 7.40 7.18 -18.62
C ILE A 216 6.90 5.74 -18.50
N GLU A 217 7.80 4.77 -18.66
CA GLU A 217 7.53 3.34 -18.46
C GLU A 217 8.22 2.85 -17.20
N ILE A 218 7.45 2.25 -16.29
CA ILE A 218 7.92 1.87 -14.95
C ILE A 218 7.59 0.38 -14.72
N PRO A 219 8.56 -0.53 -14.94
CA PRO A 219 8.41 -1.92 -14.51
C PRO A 219 8.32 -2.00 -12.98
N ASP A 220 7.51 -2.96 -12.48
CA ASP A 220 7.39 -3.22 -11.04
C ASP A 220 7.19 -1.95 -10.18
N TYR A 221 6.34 -1.04 -10.63
CA TYR A 221 6.12 0.29 -10.04
C TYR A 221 5.80 0.29 -8.53
N ASN A 222 5.38 -0.85 -7.97
CA ASN A 222 5.18 -0.99 -6.52
C ASN A 222 6.50 -1.10 -5.72
N ARG A 223 7.64 -1.25 -6.42
CA ARG A 223 9.01 -1.27 -5.92
C ARG A 223 9.95 -0.70 -6.99
N ILE A 224 9.93 0.58 -7.21
CA ILE A 224 10.62 1.21 -8.34
C ILE A 224 12.13 1.09 -8.19
N ILE A 225 12.75 0.28 -9.05
CA ILE A 225 14.22 0.20 -9.23
C ILE A 225 14.63 0.92 -10.50
N ASP A 226 13.88 0.67 -11.58
CA ASP A 226 14.21 1.21 -12.90
C ASP A 226 12.99 1.86 -13.52
N TYR A 227 13.18 2.94 -14.28
CA TYR A 227 12.22 3.43 -15.24
C TYR A 227 12.89 4.18 -16.38
N LYS A 228 12.15 4.30 -17.48
CA LYS A 228 12.56 4.96 -18.70
C LYS A 228 11.63 6.11 -19.02
N ILE A 229 12.20 7.26 -19.41
CA ILE A 229 11.48 8.43 -19.91
C ILE A 229 11.84 8.58 -21.39
N GLU A 230 10.85 8.66 -22.26
CA GLU A 230 11.01 9.00 -23.66
C GLU A 230 10.29 10.32 -23.93
N GLN A 231 11.04 11.37 -24.24
CA GLN A 231 10.50 12.68 -24.59
C GLN A 231 10.24 12.77 -26.09
N LYS A 232 9.26 13.57 -26.48
CA LYS A 232 8.90 13.74 -27.92
C LYS A 232 9.99 14.35 -28.78
N ASP A 233 10.92 15.07 -28.19
CA ASP A 233 12.12 15.60 -28.87
C ASP A 233 13.22 14.55 -29.14
N GLY A 234 12.98 13.28 -28.73
CA GLY A 234 13.87 12.16 -28.92
C GLY A 234 14.84 11.91 -27.77
N VAL A 235 14.79 12.71 -26.69
CA VAL A 235 15.60 12.48 -25.49
C VAL A 235 15.08 11.25 -24.76
N VAL A 236 15.99 10.32 -24.41
CA VAL A 236 15.71 9.12 -23.63
C VAL A 236 16.52 9.17 -22.34
N ILE A 237 15.84 9.04 -21.20
CA ILE A 237 16.47 9.05 -19.87
C ILE A 237 16.17 7.71 -19.20
N HIS A 238 17.20 7.05 -18.69
CA HIS A 238 17.08 5.87 -17.83
C HIS A 238 17.36 6.27 -16.39
N ARG A 239 16.55 5.77 -15.48
CA ARG A 239 16.71 5.95 -14.03
C ARG A 239 16.92 4.60 -13.37
N HIS A 240 17.80 4.56 -12.37
CA HIS A 240 18.13 3.36 -11.61
C HIS A 240 18.29 3.70 -10.13
N PHE A 241 17.52 3.03 -9.25
CA PHE A 241 17.45 3.24 -7.80
C PHE A 241 17.52 1.88 -7.10
N PRO A 242 18.70 1.31 -6.91
CA PRO A 242 18.84 0.03 -6.20
C PRO A 242 18.44 0.20 -4.74
N PHE A 243 17.81 -0.83 -4.16
CA PHE A 243 17.53 -0.84 -2.74
C PHE A 243 18.81 -1.04 -1.92
N ASP A 244 18.93 -0.31 -0.81
CA ASP A 244 19.85 -0.67 0.25
C ASP A 244 19.08 -1.65 1.18
N GLY A 245 19.44 -2.92 1.15
CA GLY A 245 18.70 -3.99 1.81
C GLY A 245 17.57 -4.58 0.96
N ASN A 246 16.32 -4.20 1.23
CA ASN A 246 15.16 -4.67 0.47
C ASN A 246 14.15 -3.55 0.23
N ASP A 247 13.04 -3.87 -0.47
CA ASP A 247 12.01 -2.90 -0.86
C ASP A 247 11.13 -2.36 0.30
N MET A 248 11.34 -2.84 1.53
CA MET A 248 10.66 -2.36 2.75
C MET A 248 11.60 -1.53 3.64
N THR A 249 12.91 -1.50 3.36
CA THR A 249 13.90 -0.84 4.22
C THR A 249 13.56 0.63 4.41
N LYS A 250 13.26 1.35 3.33
CA LYS A 250 12.98 2.80 3.38
C LYS A 250 11.71 3.15 4.15
N GLU A 251 10.64 2.37 4.05
CA GLU A 251 9.42 2.66 4.82
C GLU A 251 9.65 2.48 6.32
N ILE A 252 10.49 1.50 6.70
CA ILE A 252 10.86 1.28 8.09
C ILE A 252 11.78 2.40 8.60
N GLU A 253 12.77 2.83 7.81
CA GLU A 253 13.66 3.94 8.15
C GLU A 253 12.89 5.27 8.29
N ASP A 254 12.02 5.61 7.35
CA ASP A 254 11.20 6.81 7.39
C ASP A 254 10.21 6.78 8.57
N PHE A 255 9.62 5.60 8.87
CA PHE A 255 8.79 5.42 10.06
C PHE A 255 9.57 5.63 11.37
N ILE A 256 10.77 5.05 11.50
CA ILE A 256 11.62 5.24 12.67
C ILE A 256 11.96 6.72 12.85
N LYS A 257 12.31 7.40 11.76
CA LYS A 257 12.62 8.83 11.77
C LYS A 257 11.40 9.66 12.22
N ASP A 258 10.19 9.37 11.70
CA ASP A 258 8.98 10.05 12.13
C ASP A 258 8.71 9.84 13.63
N VAL A 259 8.97 8.64 14.17
CA VAL A 259 8.88 8.35 15.62
C VAL A 259 9.88 9.16 16.41
N GLU A 260 11.16 9.19 16.01
CA GLU A 260 12.24 9.93 16.69
C GLU A 260 12.00 11.45 16.66
N GLU A 261 11.41 11.97 15.59
CA GLU A 261 11.03 13.39 15.45
C GLU A 261 9.73 13.74 16.21
N GLY A 262 9.02 12.74 16.78
CA GLY A 262 7.73 12.94 17.46
C GLY A 262 6.59 13.34 16.53
N ASN A 263 6.69 13.00 15.25
CA ASN A 263 5.62 13.22 14.29
C ASN A 263 4.43 12.30 14.62
N ILE A 264 3.21 12.81 14.49
CA ILE A 264 1.98 12.01 14.67
C ILE A 264 1.36 11.60 13.34
N GLU A 265 1.90 12.06 12.21
CA GLU A 265 1.47 11.69 10.86
C GLU A 265 2.68 11.71 9.92
N SER A 266 2.76 10.75 9.01
CA SER A 266 3.85 10.69 8.02
C SER A 266 3.66 11.71 6.92
N LYS A 267 4.75 12.37 6.52
CA LYS A 267 4.78 13.32 5.38
C LYS A 267 4.79 12.61 4.02
N LYS A 268 5.17 11.34 3.98
CA LYS A 268 5.28 10.54 2.76
C LYS A 268 3.95 9.89 2.36
N HIS A 269 3.18 9.46 3.36
CA HIS A 269 1.90 8.79 3.18
C HIS A 269 0.97 9.14 4.35
N SER A 270 0.05 10.06 4.10
CA SER A 270 -0.86 10.59 5.10
C SER A 270 -2.13 9.75 5.29
N MET A 271 -2.88 9.98 6.35
CA MET A 271 -4.21 9.38 6.52
C MET A 271 -5.20 9.84 5.44
N ASP A 272 -5.00 11.03 4.84
CA ASP A 272 -5.81 11.47 3.71
C ASP A 272 -5.51 10.66 2.45
N ASP A 273 -4.24 10.31 2.20
CA ASP A 273 -3.86 9.41 1.11
C ASP A 273 -4.50 8.03 1.27
N THR A 274 -4.39 7.43 2.47
CA THR A 274 -5.03 6.15 2.80
C THR A 274 -6.55 6.21 2.59
N LYS A 275 -7.20 7.27 3.10
CA LYS A 275 -8.64 7.47 2.93
C LYS A 275 -9.05 7.61 1.47
N ALA A 276 -8.29 8.37 0.67
CA ALA A 276 -8.55 8.54 -0.76
C ALA A 276 -8.47 7.20 -1.52
N ILE A 277 -7.46 6.37 -1.22
CA ILE A 277 -7.29 5.03 -1.80
C ILE A 277 -8.51 4.15 -1.47
N LEU A 278 -8.92 4.08 -0.21
CA LEU A 278 -10.05 3.26 0.24
C LEU A 278 -11.39 3.77 -0.31
N THR A 279 -11.57 5.09 -0.39
CA THR A 279 -12.77 5.70 -0.98
C THR A 279 -12.90 5.34 -2.46
N LEU A 280 -11.80 5.45 -3.23
CA LEU A 280 -11.79 5.07 -4.64
C LEU A 280 -12.01 3.55 -4.81
N SER A 281 -11.40 2.73 -3.96
CA SER A 281 -11.60 1.28 -3.95
C SER A 281 -13.08 0.92 -3.73
N ALA A 282 -13.72 1.52 -2.73
CA ALA A 282 -15.15 1.32 -2.44
C ALA A 282 -16.02 1.79 -3.61
N TYR A 283 -15.67 2.92 -4.24
CA TYR A 283 -16.39 3.42 -5.40
C TYR A 283 -16.29 2.47 -6.60
N ILE A 284 -15.09 1.95 -6.90
CA ILE A 284 -14.88 0.92 -7.93
C ILE A 284 -15.73 -0.32 -7.62
N ALA A 285 -15.69 -0.81 -6.37
CA ALA A 285 -16.46 -1.98 -5.93
C ALA A 285 -17.98 -1.79 -6.14
N SER A 286 -18.49 -0.57 -5.95
CA SER A 286 -19.92 -0.24 -6.12
C SER A 286 -20.39 -0.24 -7.57
N LYS A 287 -19.48 -0.05 -8.56
CA LYS A 287 -19.79 0.07 -9.99
C LYS A 287 -19.89 -1.28 -10.71
N LYS A 288 -20.40 -2.32 -10.04
CA LYS A 288 -20.58 -3.64 -10.65
C LYS A 288 -21.47 -3.51 -11.89
N LYS A 289 -20.94 -3.75 -13.10
CA LYS A 289 -21.79 -4.13 -14.23
C LYS A 289 -22.41 -5.48 -13.85
N ARG A 290 -23.74 -5.54 -13.69
CA ARG A 290 -24.45 -6.81 -13.67
C ARG A 290 -24.31 -7.41 -15.07
N SER A 291 -23.45 -8.41 -15.21
CA SER A 291 -23.39 -9.27 -16.40
C SER A 291 -24.57 -10.23 -16.40
#